data_52b998bd0fb27d3a5e849a54d07a450d
#
_entry.id   52b998bd0fb27d3a5e849a54d07a450d
#
_cell.length_a   1.000
_cell.length_b   1.000
_cell.length_c   1.000
_cell.angle_alpha   90.00
_cell.angle_beta   90.00
_cell.angle_gamma   90.00
#
_symmetry.space_group_name_H-M   'P 1'
#
loop_
_entity.id
_entity.type
_entity.pdbx_description
1 polymer ?
#
loop_
_entity_poly.entity_id
_entity_poly.type
_entity_poly.pdbx_seq_one_letter_code
_entity_poly.pdbx_strand_id
1 'polypeptide(L)'
;MKSIPTQAQVVIIGGGVIGCSVAYHLTRLGWKDVVLLERKELTCGTTWHAAGLVGQLRATKNMTKLAQYTSELYATLEKETGQATGFKQNGSISVAPDSGRFEELKRGASMAKCFGLEVEVISPRETRELYPLLNIDDLVGAVFLPKDGQTNPIDVTQALAKGAKMGGAKIFENMCVCEIETKNSGTSCARQVSGVKVEVPSLGSGEASELKTISAEIVVNCAGLWGHQVGKMAGVNVPLHAAEHFYIVTENIGLPSTLPVLRDPSSWIYAKEDAGKMLVGCFEPKSKPRPLSTIPEDFSFGQFEEDWEHFEPAMLNAMHRIPKLEDAGIHTFFNGPESFTPDDRYILGEAPELKNFYVAAGLNSIGIQSAGGAGKVLSEWIVNGYPPVDLWDVDIRRFHSFQGNSRYLKERTEESLGLLYAMHWPFRQPETSRGVRKSVLHDRLEKTGACFGEMSGWERANWFAPQRTEARYEYSYARQNWFEASASEHQAAREKVALFDMSSFAKFVVQGRDAEKVLNRICANDVAVPSGKAVYTSWLNERGGIESDLTVTRLHENVFLVVTAGASQIRDLAWLHKNIPDEVHVTVTDVTSGYDVERDGTGIPKFTFKTHSGRFIK
;
A
#
# COMPACT_ATOMS: atom_id res chain seq x y z
N MET A 1 2.55 4.65 -37.83
CA MET A 1 2.23 4.88 -36.41
C MET A 1 1.32 6.09 -36.27
N LYS A 2 0.35 6.09 -35.34
CA LYS A 2 -0.38 7.32 -35.02
C LYS A 2 0.61 8.33 -34.42
N SER A 3 0.57 9.59 -34.86
CA SER A 3 1.44 10.63 -34.29
C SER A 3 1.13 10.81 -32.82
N ILE A 4 2.17 10.85 -31.98
CA ILE A 4 2.03 11.15 -30.57
C ILE A 4 1.48 12.59 -30.40
N PRO A 5 0.50 12.84 -29.51
CA PRO A 5 -0.03 14.19 -29.31
C PRO A 5 1.00 15.10 -28.62
N THR A 6 0.90 16.40 -28.86
CA THR A 6 1.73 17.41 -28.18
C THR A 6 1.16 17.86 -26.83
N GLN A 7 -0.11 17.51 -26.55
CA GLN A 7 -0.77 17.83 -25.29
C GLN A 7 -1.77 16.73 -24.91
N ALA A 8 -2.04 16.59 -23.62
CA ALA A 8 -3.04 15.72 -23.06
C ALA A 8 -3.56 16.29 -21.72
N GLN A 9 -4.81 16.01 -21.36
CA GLN A 9 -5.30 16.33 -20.01
C GLN A 9 -4.63 15.41 -18.98
N VAL A 10 -4.55 14.11 -19.28
CA VAL A 10 -3.90 13.12 -18.42
C VAL A 10 -2.91 12.28 -19.21
N VAL A 11 -1.69 12.16 -18.70
CA VAL A 11 -0.70 11.19 -19.17
C VAL A 11 -0.54 10.09 -18.12
N ILE A 12 -0.77 8.83 -18.50
CA ILE A 12 -0.58 7.64 -17.67
C ILE A 12 0.70 6.95 -18.14
N ILE A 13 1.62 6.69 -17.20
CA ILE A 13 2.90 6.03 -17.46
C ILE A 13 2.82 4.59 -17.00
N GLY A 14 2.86 3.64 -17.94
CA GLY A 14 2.83 2.20 -17.71
C GLY A 14 1.56 1.52 -18.22
N GLY A 15 1.72 0.52 -19.09
CA GLY A 15 0.67 -0.27 -19.75
C GLY A 15 0.35 -1.61 -19.08
N GLY A 16 0.62 -1.75 -17.79
CA GLY A 16 0.18 -2.87 -16.97
C GLY A 16 -1.31 -2.78 -16.62
N VAL A 17 -1.81 -3.77 -15.87
CA VAL A 17 -3.23 -3.85 -15.48
C VAL A 17 -3.73 -2.59 -14.76
N ILE A 18 -2.87 -1.95 -13.96
CA ILE A 18 -3.25 -0.73 -13.20
C ILE A 18 -3.40 0.46 -14.13
N GLY A 19 -2.42 0.74 -15.01
CA GLY A 19 -2.51 1.87 -15.95
C GLY A 19 -3.66 1.71 -16.94
N CYS A 20 -3.90 0.49 -17.44
CA CYS A 20 -5.05 0.20 -18.29
C CYS A 20 -6.38 0.39 -17.54
N SER A 21 -6.43 0.04 -16.25
CA SER A 21 -7.61 0.26 -15.40
C SER A 21 -7.87 1.74 -15.14
N VAL A 22 -6.84 2.54 -14.85
CA VAL A 22 -6.99 4.00 -14.69
C VAL A 22 -7.48 4.63 -15.99
N ALA A 23 -6.89 4.28 -17.13
CA ALA A 23 -7.34 4.78 -18.44
C ALA A 23 -8.80 4.42 -18.72
N TYR A 24 -9.21 3.18 -18.44
CA TYR A 24 -10.58 2.72 -18.59
C TYR A 24 -11.55 3.54 -17.72
N HIS A 25 -11.25 3.73 -16.43
CA HIS A 25 -12.15 4.43 -15.54
C HIS A 25 -12.23 5.94 -15.80
N LEU A 26 -11.12 6.60 -16.17
CA LEU A 26 -11.16 8.00 -16.60
C LEU A 26 -12.08 8.21 -17.80
N THR A 27 -12.00 7.31 -18.81
CA THR A 27 -12.90 7.41 -19.96
C THR A 27 -14.36 7.13 -19.62
N ARG A 28 -14.62 6.22 -18.68
CA ARG A 28 -15.97 5.96 -18.14
C ARG A 28 -16.54 7.19 -17.40
N LEU A 29 -15.68 8.00 -16.79
CA LEU A 29 -16.06 9.27 -16.16
C LEU A 29 -16.18 10.44 -17.16
N GLY A 30 -16.05 10.16 -18.46
CA GLY A 30 -16.25 11.13 -19.54
C GLY A 30 -14.99 11.86 -20.00
N TRP A 31 -13.82 11.57 -19.42
CA TRP A 31 -12.55 12.16 -19.84
C TRP A 31 -12.03 11.46 -21.08
N LYS A 32 -11.79 12.22 -22.17
CA LYS A 32 -11.41 11.66 -23.48
C LYS A 32 -9.98 11.99 -23.88
N ASP A 33 -9.39 13.05 -23.32
CA ASP A 33 -8.00 13.44 -23.60
C ASP A 33 -7.04 12.75 -22.61
N VAL A 34 -7.07 11.43 -22.66
CA VAL A 34 -6.27 10.51 -21.85
C VAL A 34 -5.26 9.81 -22.76
N VAL A 35 -3.98 9.92 -22.41
CA VAL A 35 -2.85 9.30 -23.11
C VAL A 35 -2.18 8.30 -22.16
N LEU A 36 -2.06 7.06 -22.58
CA LEU A 36 -1.28 6.04 -21.88
C LEU A 36 -0.02 5.74 -22.68
N LEU A 37 1.12 5.80 -22.01
CA LEU A 37 2.43 5.52 -22.58
C LEU A 37 3.03 4.28 -21.92
N GLU A 38 3.35 3.28 -22.75
CA GLU A 38 4.06 2.08 -22.33
C GLU A 38 5.43 2.03 -23.04
N ARG A 39 6.48 1.81 -22.26
CA ARG A 39 7.87 1.82 -22.79
C ARG A 39 8.18 0.66 -23.73
N LYS A 40 7.46 -0.46 -23.59
CA LYS A 40 7.56 -1.66 -24.44
C LYS A 40 6.17 -2.03 -24.96
N GLU A 41 5.64 -3.18 -24.59
CA GLU A 41 4.30 -3.67 -24.95
C GLU A 41 3.38 -3.72 -23.74
N LEU A 42 2.08 -3.61 -23.96
CA LEU A 42 1.12 -3.77 -22.88
C LEU A 42 1.35 -5.11 -22.15
N THR A 43 1.23 -5.09 -20.84
CA THR A 43 1.40 -6.25 -19.94
C THR A 43 2.83 -6.73 -19.70
N CYS A 44 3.82 -6.25 -20.41
CA CYS A 44 5.19 -6.81 -20.45
C CYS A 44 5.97 -6.77 -19.12
N GLY A 45 5.50 -5.99 -18.14
CA GLY A 45 6.08 -5.95 -16.79
C GLY A 45 5.58 -7.11 -15.92
N THR A 46 5.23 -6.85 -14.66
CA THR A 46 4.76 -7.87 -13.70
C THR A 46 3.38 -8.47 -14.10
N THR A 47 2.60 -7.79 -14.92
CA THR A 47 1.22 -8.23 -15.24
C THR A 47 1.17 -9.59 -15.94
N TRP A 48 2.03 -9.85 -16.93
CA TRP A 48 1.92 -11.05 -17.76
C TRP A 48 2.15 -12.36 -16.99
N HIS A 49 2.98 -12.31 -15.97
CA HIS A 49 3.34 -13.50 -15.17
C HIS A 49 2.57 -13.61 -13.86
N ALA A 50 1.63 -12.72 -13.58
CA ALA A 50 0.82 -12.82 -12.37
C ALA A 50 -0.02 -14.10 -12.37
N ALA A 51 -0.18 -14.74 -11.21
CA ALA A 51 -0.96 -15.96 -11.08
C ALA A 51 -2.45 -15.80 -11.41
N GLY A 52 -2.98 -14.57 -11.34
CA GLY A 52 -4.34 -14.27 -11.73
C GLY A 52 -5.43 -14.61 -10.72
N LEU A 53 -5.09 -14.74 -9.44
CA LEU A 53 -6.06 -14.94 -8.37
C LEU A 53 -6.90 -13.67 -8.17
N VAL A 54 -8.21 -13.83 -7.95
CA VAL A 54 -9.16 -12.74 -7.70
C VAL A 54 -9.93 -13.02 -6.43
N GLY A 55 -9.46 -12.46 -5.31
CA GLY A 55 -10.08 -12.59 -4.00
C GLY A 55 -10.64 -11.25 -3.52
N GLN A 56 -11.75 -11.27 -2.77
CA GLN A 56 -12.48 -10.06 -2.38
C GLN A 56 -12.13 -9.57 -0.97
N LEU A 57 -11.96 -10.47 0.00
CA LEU A 57 -11.73 -10.08 1.39
C LEU A 57 -10.39 -9.39 1.60
N ARG A 58 -10.41 -8.25 2.29
CA ARG A 58 -9.24 -7.47 2.73
C ARG A 58 -9.37 -7.08 4.19
N ALA A 59 -8.30 -6.56 4.77
CA ALA A 59 -8.23 -6.18 6.18
C ALA A 59 -9.24 -5.08 6.57
N THR A 60 -9.67 -4.22 5.65
CA THR A 60 -10.61 -3.14 5.94
C THR A 60 -11.81 -3.16 4.99
N LYS A 61 -12.90 -2.53 5.41
CA LYS A 61 -14.14 -2.45 4.63
C LYS A 61 -13.93 -1.76 3.28
N ASN A 62 -13.18 -0.66 3.25
CA ASN A 62 -12.96 0.08 2.00
C ASN A 62 -12.12 -0.73 1.03
N MET A 63 -11.02 -1.35 1.49
CA MET A 63 -10.20 -2.22 0.64
C MET A 63 -10.98 -3.44 0.15
N THR A 64 -11.85 -4.02 0.97
CA THR A 64 -12.75 -5.11 0.57
C THR A 64 -13.71 -4.67 -0.52
N LYS A 65 -14.31 -3.48 -0.41
CA LYS A 65 -15.18 -2.93 -1.46
C LYS A 65 -14.45 -2.70 -2.78
N LEU A 66 -13.19 -2.27 -2.75
CA LEU A 66 -12.38 -2.12 -3.95
C LEU A 66 -12.12 -3.47 -4.64
N ALA A 67 -11.80 -4.49 -3.86
CA ALA A 67 -11.58 -5.84 -4.37
C ALA A 67 -12.88 -6.49 -4.87
N GLN A 68 -13.99 -6.27 -4.18
CA GLN A 68 -15.33 -6.70 -4.62
C GLN A 68 -15.69 -6.06 -5.97
N TYR A 69 -15.53 -4.75 -6.10
CA TYR A 69 -15.75 -4.06 -7.37
C TYR A 69 -14.86 -4.61 -8.49
N THR A 70 -13.61 -4.99 -8.19
CA THR A 70 -12.72 -5.61 -9.19
C THR A 70 -13.32 -6.92 -9.73
N SER A 71 -13.82 -7.79 -8.84
CA SER A 71 -14.47 -9.04 -9.22
C SER A 71 -15.73 -8.82 -10.06
N GLU A 72 -16.57 -7.87 -9.66
CA GLU A 72 -17.79 -7.47 -10.39
C GLU A 72 -17.47 -6.92 -11.78
N LEU A 73 -16.44 -6.06 -11.87
CA LEU A 73 -15.98 -5.52 -13.15
C LEU A 73 -15.51 -6.63 -14.09
N TYR A 74 -14.68 -7.55 -13.62
CA TYR A 74 -14.15 -8.63 -14.46
C TYR A 74 -15.24 -9.56 -14.98
N ALA A 75 -16.29 -9.79 -14.19
CA ALA A 75 -17.44 -10.58 -14.60
C ALA A 75 -18.26 -9.95 -15.76
N THR A 76 -18.17 -8.63 -15.94
CA THR A 76 -18.95 -7.89 -16.95
C THR A 76 -18.11 -7.36 -18.11
N LEU A 77 -16.80 -7.24 -17.93
CA LEU A 77 -15.89 -6.55 -18.83
C LEU A 77 -15.81 -7.20 -20.22
N GLU A 78 -15.86 -8.54 -20.29
CA GLU A 78 -15.88 -9.27 -21.56
C GLU A 78 -17.11 -8.91 -22.39
N LYS A 79 -18.29 -8.88 -21.76
CA LYS A 79 -19.55 -8.49 -22.44
C LYS A 79 -19.50 -7.04 -22.92
N GLU A 80 -18.88 -6.16 -22.16
CA GLU A 80 -18.77 -4.73 -22.51
C GLU A 80 -17.81 -4.49 -23.66
N THR A 81 -16.65 -5.14 -23.63
CA THR A 81 -15.55 -4.85 -24.56
C THR A 81 -15.48 -5.81 -25.74
N GLY A 82 -16.10 -6.99 -25.65
CA GLY A 82 -15.93 -8.08 -26.61
C GLY A 82 -14.49 -8.64 -26.61
N GLN A 83 -13.76 -8.49 -25.49
CA GLN A 83 -12.44 -9.08 -25.26
C GLN A 83 -12.53 -10.05 -24.08
N ALA A 84 -12.12 -11.30 -24.31
CA ALA A 84 -12.09 -12.31 -23.25
C ALA A 84 -11.26 -11.82 -22.06
N THR A 85 -11.69 -12.16 -20.86
CA THR A 85 -10.96 -11.88 -19.61
C THR A 85 -10.41 -13.15 -18.97
N GLY A 86 -10.91 -14.31 -19.36
CA GLY A 86 -10.62 -15.58 -18.70
C GLY A 86 -11.12 -15.63 -17.25
N PHE A 87 -12.01 -14.72 -16.84
CA PHE A 87 -12.52 -14.67 -15.47
C PHE A 87 -13.46 -15.85 -15.20
N LYS A 88 -13.13 -16.59 -14.13
CA LYS A 88 -13.92 -17.70 -13.60
C LYS A 88 -14.23 -17.44 -12.14
N GLN A 89 -15.48 -17.43 -11.75
CA GLN A 89 -15.92 -17.29 -10.37
C GLN A 89 -16.11 -18.69 -9.75
N ASN A 90 -14.99 -19.38 -9.51
CA ASN A 90 -14.94 -20.76 -9.03
C ASN A 90 -14.67 -20.86 -7.51
N GLY A 91 -14.66 -19.73 -6.80
CA GLY A 91 -14.45 -19.68 -5.38
C GLY A 91 -12.97 -19.75 -4.95
N SER A 92 -12.73 -19.50 -3.67
CA SER A 92 -11.44 -19.73 -3.02
C SER A 92 -11.59 -20.40 -1.66
N ILE A 93 -10.67 -21.32 -1.33
CA ILE A 93 -10.60 -22.01 -0.04
C ILE A 93 -9.30 -21.61 0.65
N SER A 94 -9.39 -21.19 1.90
CA SER A 94 -8.23 -20.99 2.78
C SER A 94 -8.26 -22.04 3.89
N VAL A 95 -7.20 -22.84 4.01
CA VAL A 95 -7.13 -23.96 4.96
C VAL A 95 -6.34 -23.60 6.21
N ALA A 96 -6.64 -24.28 7.32
CA ALA A 96 -5.98 -24.10 8.61
C ALA A 96 -5.57 -25.46 9.22
N PRO A 97 -4.25 -25.71 9.38
CA PRO A 97 -3.76 -26.94 10.00
C PRO A 97 -3.72 -26.88 11.54
N ASP A 98 -3.88 -25.69 12.11
CA ASP A 98 -3.85 -25.50 13.57
C ASP A 98 -4.95 -24.55 14.03
N SER A 99 -5.20 -24.56 15.36
CA SER A 99 -6.26 -23.77 15.99
C SER A 99 -6.03 -22.26 15.92
N GLY A 100 -4.78 -21.79 15.91
CA GLY A 100 -4.43 -20.38 15.80
C GLY A 100 -4.78 -19.83 14.42
N ARG A 101 -4.35 -20.53 13.36
CA ARG A 101 -4.72 -20.19 11.98
C ARG A 101 -6.23 -20.27 11.77
N PHE A 102 -6.88 -21.29 12.33
CA PHE A 102 -8.32 -21.40 12.19
C PHE A 102 -9.06 -20.27 12.90
N GLU A 103 -8.57 -19.83 14.07
CA GLU A 103 -9.12 -18.64 14.74
C GLU A 103 -8.97 -17.38 13.88
N GLU A 104 -7.82 -17.18 13.25
CA GLU A 104 -7.60 -16.07 12.30
C GLU A 104 -8.59 -16.13 11.14
N LEU A 105 -8.74 -17.28 10.49
CA LEU A 105 -9.67 -17.46 9.37
C LEU A 105 -11.12 -17.20 9.78
N LYS A 106 -11.56 -17.66 10.97
CA LYS A 106 -12.89 -17.37 11.51
C LYS A 106 -13.12 -15.88 11.77
N ARG A 107 -12.10 -15.16 12.25
CA ARG A 107 -12.15 -13.70 12.42
C ARG A 107 -12.29 -13.02 11.06
N GLY A 108 -11.52 -13.46 10.06
CA GLY A 108 -11.65 -13.02 8.67
C GLY A 108 -13.05 -13.27 8.11
N ALA A 109 -13.62 -14.46 8.34
CA ALA A 109 -14.98 -14.78 7.91
C ALA A 109 -16.04 -13.89 8.59
N SER A 110 -15.86 -13.59 9.88
CA SER A 110 -16.74 -12.65 10.60
C SER A 110 -16.67 -11.24 10.02
N MET A 111 -15.47 -10.75 9.70
CA MET A 111 -15.29 -9.47 9.02
C MET A 111 -15.92 -9.49 7.63
N ALA A 112 -15.74 -10.56 6.85
CA ALA A 112 -16.34 -10.71 5.52
C ALA A 112 -17.86 -10.54 5.57
N LYS A 113 -18.54 -11.19 6.52
CA LYS A 113 -19.99 -11.03 6.76
C LYS A 113 -20.35 -9.57 7.07
N CYS A 114 -19.59 -8.91 7.94
CA CYS A 114 -19.82 -7.49 8.29
C CYS A 114 -19.62 -6.57 7.06
N PHE A 115 -18.77 -6.95 6.12
CA PHE A 115 -18.52 -6.19 4.89
C PHE A 115 -19.49 -6.55 3.75
N GLY A 116 -20.38 -7.53 3.97
CA GLY A 116 -21.40 -7.96 3.01
C GLY A 116 -20.92 -9.02 2.01
N LEU A 117 -19.83 -9.72 2.31
CA LEU A 117 -19.36 -10.85 1.50
C LEU A 117 -20.05 -12.15 1.92
N GLU A 118 -20.27 -13.00 0.94
CA GLU A 118 -20.66 -14.39 1.13
C GLU A 118 -19.45 -15.21 1.53
N VAL A 119 -19.55 -15.91 2.65
CA VAL A 119 -18.43 -16.66 3.24
C VAL A 119 -18.95 -17.79 4.12
N GLU A 120 -18.30 -18.93 4.04
CA GLU A 120 -18.60 -20.13 4.80
C GLU A 120 -17.38 -20.58 5.59
N VAL A 121 -17.60 -20.96 6.85
CA VAL A 121 -16.61 -21.68 7.66
C VAL A 121 -16.94 -23.15 7.54
N ILE A 122 -16.03 -23.93 7.01
CA ILE A 122 -16.25 -25.32 6.61
C ILE A 122 -15.32 -26.28 7.36
N SER A 123 -15.80 -27.52 7.53
CA SER A 123 -15.04 -28.62 8.12
C SER A 123 -14.00 -29.18 7.12
N PRO A 124 -13.02 -29.95 7.59
CA PRO A 124 -12.10 -30.67 6.70
C PRO A 124 -12.82 -31.57 5.68
N ARG A 125 -13.91 -32.22 6.09
CA ARG A 125 -14.69 -33.07 5.18
C ARG A 125 -15.34 -32.26 4.06
N GLU A 126 -15.99 -31.16 4.37
CA GLU A 126 -16.59 -30.25 3.38
C GLU A 126 -15.49 -29.64 2.48
N THR A 127 -14.31 -29.36 3.04
CA THR A 127 -13.13 -28.92 2.27
C THR A 127 -12.76 -29.96 1.21
N ARG A 128 -12.73 -31.23 1.55
CA ARG A 128 -12.44 -32.33 0.61
C ARG A 128 -13.53 -32.51 -0.45
N GLU A 129 -14.78 -32.28 -0.08
CA GLU A 129 -15.91 -32.33 -1.03
C GLU A 129 -15.76 -31.24 -2.12
N LEU A 130 -15.32 -30.03 -1.73
CA LEU A 130 -15.05 -28.91 -2.67
C LEU A 130 -13.72 -29.05 -3.41
N TYR A 131 -12.71 -29.67 -2.78
CA TYR A 131 -11.36 -29.83 -3.35
C TYR A 131 -10.84 -31.26 -3.12
N PRO A 132 -11.24 -32.23 -3.95
CA PRO A 132 -10.97 -33.66 -3.70
C PRO A 132 -9.49 -34.08 -3.68
N LEU A 133 -8.59 -33.23 -4.16
CA LEU A 133 -7.15 -33.51 -4.25
C LEU A 133 -6.38 -33.21 -2.95
N LEU A 134 -7.02 -32.58 -1.96
CA LEU A 134 -6.34 -32.14 -0.75
C LEU A 134 -6.09 -33.30 0.23
N ASN A 135 -4.90 -33.30 0.79
CA ASN A 135 -4.66 -33.94 2.08
C ASN A 135 -5.32 -33.07 3.15
N ILE A 136 -6.23 -33.67 3.92
CA ILE A 136 -6.99 -32.99 4.97
C ILE A 136 -6.69 -33.53 6.37
N ASP A 137 -5.78 -34.48 6.51
CA ASP A 137 -5.59 -35.25 7.76
C ASP A 137 -5.08 -34.39 8.91
N ASP A 138 -4.35 -33.30 8.60
CA ASP A 138 -3.85 -32.31 9.55
C ASP A 138 -4.77 -31.09 9.71
N LEU A 139 -5.85 -30.99 8.93
CA LEU A 139 -6.68 -29.78 8.93
C LEU A 139 -7.63 -29.72 10.15
N VAL A 140 -7.72 -28.54 10.74
CA VAL A 140 -8.71 -28.18 11.76
C VAL A 140 -9.98 -27.63 11.13
N GLY A 141 -9.88 -26.96 9.99
CA GLY A 141 -10.98 -26.38 9.25
C GLY A 141 -10.52 -25.50 8.10
N ALA A 142 -11.46 -24.88 7.43
CA ALA A 142 -11.19 -23.96 6.33
C ALA A 142 -12.25 -22.86 6.23
N VAL A 143 -12.00 -21.88 5.38
CA VAL A 143 -12.96 -20.83 4.99
C VAL A 143 -13.09 -20.84 3.48
N PHE A 144 -14.33 -20.83 3.00
CA PHE A 144 -14.69 -20.78 1.59
C PHE A 144 -15.37 -19.46 1.25
N LEU A 145 -14.89 -18.79 0.18
CA LEU A 145 -15.50 -17.60 -0.40
C LEU A 145 -15.98 -17.94 -1.81
N PRO A 146 -17.28 -18.21 -2.01
CA PRO A 146 -17.80 -18.73 -3.28
C PRO A 146 -17.73 -17.74 -4.45
N LYS A 147 -17.66 -16.43 -4.15
CA LYS A 147 -17.59 -15.37 -5.18
C LYS A 147 -16.18 -14.90 -5.52
N ASP A 148 -15.16 -15.50 -4.90
CA ASP A 148 -13.79 -15.37 -5.36
C ASP A 148 -13.58 -16.15 -6.65
N GLY A 149 -12.43 -15.97 -7.28
CA GLY A 149 -12.14 -16.70 -8.52
C GLY A 149 -10.73 -16.44 -9.04
N GLN A 150 -10.61 -16.59 -10.34
CA GLN A 150 -9.36 -16.39 -11.07
C GLN A 150 -9.61 -15.77 -12.44
N THR A 151 -8.58 -15.17 -13.04
CA THR A 151 -8.63 -14.57 -14.37
C THR A 151 -7.32 -14.80 -15.12
N ASN A 152 -7.32 -14.58 -16.44
CA ASN A 152 -6.08 -14.44 -17.20
C ASN A 152 -5.59 -13.01 -17.10
N PRO A 153 -4.39 -12.74 -16.53
CA PRO A 153 -3.88 -11.39 -16.34
C PRO A 153 -3.68 -10.58 -17.61
N ILE A 154 -3.21 -11.22 -18.68
CA ILE A 154 -3.02 -10.58 -19.98
C ILE A 154 -4.37 -10.20 -20.57
N ASP A 155 -5.30 -11.15 -20.63
CA ASP A 155 -6.61 -10.95 -21.26
C ASP A 155 -7.43 -9.86 -20.56
N VAL A 156 -7.48 -9.87 -19.22
CA VAL A 156 -8.21 -8.84 -18.47
C VAL A 156 -7.59 -7.45 -18.66
N THR A 157 -6.26 -7.37 -18.79
CA THR A 157 -5.57 -6.11 -19.06
C THR A 157 -5.86 -5.60 -20.47
N GLN A 158 -5.85 -6.50 -21.46
CA GLN A 158 -6.24 -6.17 -22.84
C GLN A 158 -7.71 -5.74 -22.94
N ALA A 159 -8.59 -6.36 -22.16
CA ALA A 159 -10.00 -5.96 -22.08
C ALA A 159 -10.16 -4.53 -21.51
N LEU A 160 -9.44 -4.20 -20.43
CA LEU A 160 -9.40 -2.84 -19.87
C LEU A 160 -8.83 -1.83 -20.88
N ALA A 161 -7.72 -2.16 -21.55
CA ALA A 161 -7.11 -1.31 -22.58
C ALA A 161 -8.06 -1.09 -23.77
N LYS A 162 -8.78 -2.13 -24.21
CA LYS A 162 -9.78 -2.03 -25.26
C LYS A 162 -10.94 -1.14 -24.84
N GLY A 163 -11.47 -1.33 -23.63
CA GLY A 163 -12.53 -0.47 -23.06
C GLY A 163 -12.09 0.99 -22.98
N ALA A 164 -10.85 1.26 -22.55
CA ALA A 164 -10.29 2.61 -22.54
C ALA A 164 -10.22 3.23 -23.96
N LYS A 165 -9.75 2.46 -24.96
CA LYS A 165 -9.71 2.90 -26.37
C LYS A 165 -11.12 3.19 -26.91
N MET A 166 -12.11 2.34 -26.58
CA MET A 166 -13.52 2.56 -26.95
C MET A 166 -14.06 3.86 -26.33
N GLY A 167 -13.62 4.21 -25.12
CA GLY A 167 -13.96 5.46 -24.43
C GLY A 167 -13.22 6.70 -24.93
N GLY A 168 -12.22 6.54 -25.81
CA GLY A 168 -11.47 7.64 -26.42
C GLY A 168 -10.01 7.78 -25.98
N ALA A 169 -9.52 6.99 -25.03
CA ALA A 169 -8.11 7.01 -24.64
C ALA A 169 -7.17 6.62 -25.80
N LYS A 170 -6.02 7.28 -25.85
CA LYS A 170 -4.95 6.97 -26.79
C LYS A 170 -3.87 6.19 -26.09
N ILE A 171 -3.60 4.98 -26.52
CA ILE A 171 -2.60 4.09 -25.96
C ILE A 171 -1.46 3.94 -26.96
N PHE A 172 -0.25 4.21 -26.50
CA PHE A 172 1.00 4.10 -27.29
C PHE A 172 1.96 3.16 -26.59
N GLU A 173 2.45 2.19 -27.34
CA GLU A 173 3.48 1.23 -26.95
C GLU A 173 4.82 1.66 -27.55
N ASN A 174 5.91 1.16 -26.96
CA ASN A 174 7.30 1.54 -27.33
C ASN A 174 7.57 3.04 -27.15
N MET A 175 7.01 3.65 -26.11
CA MET A 175 7.14 5.06 -25.77
C MET A 175 7.69 5.20 -24.34
N CYS A 176 8.99 5.47 -24.22
CA CYS A 176 9.65 5.61 -22.92
C CYS A 176 9.57 7.04 -22.41
N VAL A 177 8.95 7.25 -21.26
CA VAL A 177 9.01 8.54 -20.55
C VAL A 177 10.37 8.65 -19.87
N CYS A 178 11.14 9.68 -20.19
CA CYS A 178 12.49 9.92 -19.69
C CYS A 178 12.60 11.13 -18.75
N GLU A 179 11.60 12.03 -18.75
CA GLU A 179 11.59 13.20 -17.87
C GLU A 179 10.14 13.59 -17.52
N ILE A 180 9.94 14.04 -16.27
CA ILE A 180 8.70 14.69 -15.83
C ILE A 180 8.95 16.19 -15.77
N GLU A 181 8.25 16.93 -16.61
CA GLU A 181 8.35 18.40 -16.63
C GLU A 181 7.50 19.01 -15.53
N THR A 182 8.05 20.02 -14.86
CA THR A 182 7.40 20.70 -13.74
C THR A 182 7.48 22.21 -13.88
N LYS A 183 6.50 22.92 -13.30
CA LYS A 183 6.50 24.36 -13.17
C LYS A 183 6.22 24.77 -11.73
N ASN A 184 6.63 25.98 -11.34
CA ASN A 184 6.23 26.55 -10.05
C ASN A 184 4.75 26.95 -10.12
N SER A 185 3.96 26.57 -9.10
CA SER A 185 2.57 26.97 -9.01
C SER A 185 2.48 28.27 -8.19
N GLY A 186 2.42 29.40 -8.89
CA GLY A 186 2.13 30.69 -8.26
C GLY A 186 3.14 31.14 -7.19
N THR A 187 2.64 31.73 -6.11
CA THR A 187 3.40 32.27 -4.96
C THR A 187 3.74 31.21 -3.91
N SER A 188 3.07 30.07 -3.89
CA SER A 188 3.44 28.94 -3.04
C SER A 188 4.66 28.23 -3.64
N CYS A 189 5.60 27.81 -2.78
CA CYS A 189 6.77 27.04 -3.20
C CYS A 189 6.40 25.64 -3.78
N ALA A 190 5.13 25.37 -4.04
CA ALA A 190 4.64 24.10 -4.54
C ALA A 190 4.96 23.94 -6.04
N ARG A 191 5.66 22.86 -6.40
CA ARG A 191 5.84 22.45 -7.78
C ARG A 191 4.57 21.77 -8.30
N GLN A 192 4.31 21.94 -9.59
CA GLN A 192 3.19 21.30 -10.28
C GLN A 192 3.69 20.64 -11.57
N VAL A 193 3.10 19.51 -11.94
CA VAL A 193 3.34 18.90 -13.26
C VAL A 193 2.98 19.86 -14.39
N SER A 194 3.76 19.86 -15.47
CA SER A 194 3.48 20.57 -16.71
C SER A 194 3.53 19.70 -17.96
N GLY A 195 4.13 18.50 -17.88
CA GLY A 195 4.22 17.59 -19.01
C GLY A 195 5.20 16.45 -18.77
N VAL A 196 5.46 15.73 -19.86
CA VAL A 196 6.45 14.63 -19.90
C VAL A 196 7.28 14.72 -21.17
N LYS A 197 8.58 14.33 -21.12
CA LYS A 197 9.38 14.05 -22.31
C LYS A 197 9.38 12.55 -22.59
N VAL A 198 9.18 12.22 -23.84
CA VAL A 198 9.00 10.85 -24.32
C VAL A 198 10.01 10.57 -25.42
N GLU A 199 10.71 9.49 -25.28
CA GLU A 199 11.55 8.94 -26.32
C GLU A 199 10.69 8.14 -27.31
N VAL A 200 10.65 8.61 -28.57
CA VAL A 200 9.87 8.02 -29.65
C VAL A 200 10.85 7.30 -30.60
N PRO A 201 10.69 5.97 -30.80
CA PRO A 201 11.56 5.23 -31.72
C PRO A 201 11.45 5.79 -33.12
N SER A 202 12.58 5.92 -33.81
CA SER A 202 12.59 6.28 -35.23
C SER A 202 12.08 5.12 -36.08
N LEU A 203 11.49 5.44 -37.24
CA LEU A 203 10.94 4.43 -38.18
C LEU A 203 12.04 3.84 -39.10
N GLY A 204 13.26 4.39 -39.06
CA GLY A 204 14.38 3.95 -39.87
C GLY A 204 15.37 3.08 -39.10
N SER A 205 15.87 2.00 -39.72
CA SER A 205 16.91 1.18 -39.12
C SER A 205 18.21 2.01 -39.01
N GLY A 206 18.61 2.34 -37.76
CA GLY A 206 19.86 3.08 -37.48
C GLY A 206 19.69 4.57 -37.19
N GLU A 207 18.50 5.13 -37.20
CA GLU A 207 18.24 6.49 -36.75
C GLU A 207 18.05 6.55 -35.23
N ALA A 208 18.58 7.59 -34.59
CA ALA A 208 18.41 7.83 -33.17
C ALA A 208 16.91 8.09 -32.83
N SER A 209 16.48 7.68 -31.64
CA SER A 209 15.15 8.03 -31.11
C SER A 209 14.96 9.54 -31.02
N GLU A 210 13.76 10.04 -31.26
CA GLU A 210 13.40 11.46 -31.17
C GLU A 210 12.77 11.75 -29.80
N LEU A 211 13.24 12.80 -29.12
CA LEU A 211 12.61 13.30 -27.91
C LEU A 211 11.43 14.21 -28.23
N LYS A 212 10.25 13.90 -27.72
CA LYS A 212 9.04 14.74 -27.86
C LYS A 212 8.48 15.10 -26.50
N THR A 213 7.96 16.31 -26.39
CA THR A 213 7.23 16.76 -25.19
C THR A 213 5.73 16.60 -25.40
N ILE A 214 5.06 16.09 -24.36
CA ILE A 214 3.60 16.12 -24.22
C ILE A 214 3.29 17.01 -23.03
N SER A 215 2.72 18.19 -23.27
CA SER A 215 2.19 19.01 -22.19
C SER A 215 1.04 18.29 -21.51
N ALA A 216 1.01 18.25 -20.17
CA ALA A 216 0.00 17.52 -19.42
C ALA A 216 -0.43 18.30 -18.16
N GLU A 217 -1.74 18.29 -17.89
CA GLU A 217 -2.26 18.85 -16.64
C GLU A 217 -2.02 17.88 -15.46
N ILE A 218 -2.10 16.58 -15.73
CA ILE A 218 -1.99 15.51 -14.75
C ILE A 218 -1.10 14.39 -15.29
N VAL A 219 -0.22 13.87 -14.44
CA VAL A 219 0.57 12.66 -14.72
C VAL A 219 0.26 11.59 -13.67
N VAL A 220 0.04 10.36 -14.14
CA VAL A 220 -0.22 9.19 -13.28
C VAL A 220 0.88 8.16 -13.46
N ASN A 221 1.64 7.92 -12.40
CA ASN A 221 2.69 6.92 -12.36
C ASN A 221 2.09 5.53 -12.04
N CYS A 222 1.91 4.72 -13.08
CA CYS A 222 1.49 3.31 -13.02
C CYS A 222 2.61 2.37 -13.50
N ALA A 223 3.88 2.79 -13.36
CA ALA A 223 5.04 2.11 -13.92
C ALA A 223 5.46 0.83 -13.15
N GLY A 224 4.60 0.29 -12.26
CA GLY A 224 4.81 -0.96 -11.56
C GLY A 224 6.17 -1.03 -10.87
N LEU A 225 6.99 -1.99 -11.26
CA LEU A 225 8.35 -2.18 -10.76
C LEU A 225 9.23 -0.93 -10.87
N TRP A 226 9.07 -0.15 -11.94
CA TRP A 226 9.82 1.10 -12.21
C TRP A 226 9.15 2.35 -11.63
N GLY A 227 8.08 2.19 -10.85
CA GLY A 227 7.37 3.31 -10.21
C GLY A 227 8.27 4.18 -9.34
N HIS A 228 9.26 3.60 -8.66
CA HIS A 228 10.28 4.33 -7.90
C HIS A 228 11.13 5.24 -8.79
N GLN A 229 11.57 4.75 -9.96
CA GLN A 229 12.41 5.52 -10.90
C GLN A 229 11.62 6.69 -11.49
N VAL A 230 10.38 6.45 -11.91
CA VAL A 230 9.47 7.51 -12.40
C VAL A 230 9.19 8.54 -11.29
N GLY A 231 8.98 8.09 -10.06
CA GLY A 231 8.86 8.98 -8.90
C GLY A 231 10.09 9.85 -8.71
N LYS A 232 11.29 9.25 -8.82
CA LYS A 232 12.57 9.98 -8.71
C LYS A 232 12.75 11.04 -9.80
N MET A 233 12.32 10.77 -11.04
CA MET A 233 12.31 11.79 -12.13
C MET A 233 11.44 13.00 -11.75
N ALA A 234 10.36 12.79 -11.03
CA ALA A 234 9.46 13.82 -10.55
C ALA A 234 9.90 14.48 -9.23
N GLY A 235 10.93 13.94 -8.56
CA GLY A 235 11.31 14.34 -7.20
C GLY A 235 10.28 13.93 -6.14
N VAL A 236 9.59 12.81 -6.36
CA VAL A 236 8.56 12.22 -5.50
C VAL A 236 9.08 10.95 -4.85
N ASN A 237 8.84 10.80 -3.55
CA ASN A 237 9.19 9.60 -2.81
C ASN A 237 8.17 8.48 -3.06
N VAL A 238 8.56 7.46 -3.84
CA VAL A 238 7.77 6.24 -4.08
C VAL A 238 8.57 5.06 -3.54
N PRO A 239 8.36 4.63 -2.29
CA PRO A 239 9.18 3.63 -1.62
C PRO A 239 8.84 2.22 -2.11
N LEU A 240 9.57 1.76 -3.11
CA LEU A 240 9.42 0.43 -3.72
C LEU A 240 10.77 -0.26 -3.82
N HIS A 241 10.78 -1.56 -3.60
CA HIS A 241 11.90 -2.44 -3.89
C HIS A 241 11.41 -3.70 -4.59
N ALA A 242 12.25 -4.27 -5.46
CA ALA A 242 11.93 -5.52 -6.11
C ALA A 242 12.32 -6.73 -5.22
N ALA A 243 11.55 -7.81 -5.33
CA ALA A 243 11.91 -9.14 -4.88
C ALA A 243 11.65 -10.16 -5.99
N GLU A 244 12.38 -11.25 -5.95
CA GLU A 244 12.08 -12.42 -6.76
C GLU A 244 10.81 -13.09 -6.23
N HIS A 245 9.96 -13.56 -7.13
CA HIS A 245 8.73 -14.27 -6.78
C HIS A 245 8.54 -15.48 -7.68
N PHE A 246 8.10 -16.59 -7.09
CA PHE A 246 8.20 -17.90 -7.68
C PHE A 246 6.86 -18.61 -7.81
N TYR A 247 6.70 -19.35 -8.91
CA TYR A 247 5.67 -20.39 -9.04
C TYR A 247 6.10 -21.45 -10.06
N ILE A 248 5.46 -22.60 -9.99
CA ILE A 248 5.54 -23.63 -11.02
C ILE A 248 4.19 -23.80 -11.71
N VAL A 249 4.23 -24.33 -12.94
CA VAL A 249 3.06 -24.87 -13.64
C VAL A 249 3.35 -26.31 -13.99
N THR A 250 2.48 -27.25 -13.60
CA THR A 250 2.65 -28.67 -13.92
C THR A 250 2.37 -28.97 -15.38
N GLU A 251 2.74 -30.14 -15.86
CA GLU A 251 2.13 -30.72 -17.03
C GLU A 251 0.61 -30.90 -16.84
N ASN A 252 -0.11 -31.19 -17.91
CA ASN A 252 -1.56 -31.41 -17.80
C ASN A 252 -1.85 -32.68 -16.98
N ILE A 253 -2.46 -32.48 -15.81
CA ILE A 253 -2.82 -33.56 -14.88
C ILE A 253 -4.33 -33.78 -14.79
N GLY A 254 -5.08 -33.21 -15.73
CA GLY A 254 -6.53 -33.41 -15.88
C GLY A 254 -7.37 -32.73 -14.81
N LEU A 255 -7.01 -31.50 -14.39
CA LEU A 255 -7.78 -30.77 -13.39
C LEU A 255 -9.11 -30.23 -13.96
N PRO A 256 -10.19 -30.31 -13.17
CA PRO A 256 -11.47 -29.70 -13.57
C PRO A 256 -11.39 -28.18 -13.48
N SER A 257 -11.91 -27.50 -14.49
CA SER A 257 -11.91 -26.02 -14.55
C SER A 257 -12.75 -25.33 -13.47
N THR A 258 -13.51 -26.08 -12.70
CA THR A 258 -14.36 -25.60 -11.58
C THR A 258 -13.63 -25.65 -10.23
N LEU A 259 -12.38 -26.16 -10.19
CA LEU A 259 -11.64 -26.30 -8.96
C LEU A 259 -11.41 -24.92 -8.32
N PRO A 260 -11.75 -24.71 -7.04
CA PRO A 260 -11.53 -23.44 -6.36
C PRO A 260 -10.03 -23.09 -6.27
N VAL A 261 -9.73 -21.81 -6.12
CA VAL A 261 -8.39 -21.36 -5.75
C VAL A 261 -8.08 -21.85 -4.34
N LEU A 262 -6.95 -22.51 -4.14
CA LEU A 262 -6.46 -22.93 -2.83
C LEU A 262 -5.49 -21.89 -2.25
N ARG A 263 -5.61 -21.66 -0.95
CA ARG A 263 -4.63 -20.94 -0.14
C ARG A 263 -4.34 -21.74 1.12
N ASP A 264 -3.08 -22.06 1.34
CA ASP A 264 -2.59 -22.63 2.61
C ASP A 264 -1.57 -21.66 3.22
N PRO A 265 -2.04 -20.65 3.97
CA PRO A 265 -1.15 -19.62 4.49
C PRO A 265 -0.13 -20.12 5.50
N SER A 266 -0.42 -21.21 6.22
CA SER A 266 0.52 -21.79 7.19
C SER A 266 1.69 -22.49 6.51
N SER A 267 1.47 -23.02 5.31
CA SER A 267 2.48 -23.64 4.44
C SER A 267 3.02 -22.68 3.37
N TRP A 268 2.60 -21.42 3.37
CA TRP A 268 2.98 -20.32 2.47
C TRP A 268 2.62 -20.54 0.99
N ILE A 269 1.75 -21.49 0.66
CA ILE A 269 1.45 -21.86 -0.72
C ILE A 269 0.05 -21.43 -1.15
N TYR A 270 -0.07 -21.20 -2.44
CA TYR A 270 -1.35 -21.13 -3.12
C TYR A 270 -1.33 -22.02 -4.36
N ALA A 271 -2.50 -22.50 -4.79
CA ALA A 271 -2.64 -23.27 -6.00
C ALA A 271 -3.92 -22.91 -6.75
N LYS A 272 -3.86 -22.96 -8.08
CA LYS A 272 -5.02 -22.79 -8.95
C LYS A 272 -4.96 -23.73 -10.15
N GLU A 273 -6.14 -24.06 -10.68
CA GLU A 273 -6.26 -24.73 -11.98
C GLU A 273 -5.87 -23.78 -13.12
N ASP A 274 -5.17 -24.28 -14.13
CA ASP A 274 -4.77 -23.54 -15.32
C ASP A 274 -4.81 -24.45 -16.57
N ALA A 275 -5.95 -24.49 -17.24
CA ALA A 275 -6.19 -25.32 -18.42
C ALA A 275 -5.83 -26.83 -18.23
N GLY A 276 -6.29 -27.40 -17.12
CA GLY A 276 -6.02 -28.80 -16.75
C GLY A 276 -4.67 -29.03 -16.05
N LYS A 277 -3.83 -28.01 -15.97
CA LYS A 277 -2.57 -27.96 -15.24
C LYS A 277 -2.79 -27.38 -13.86
N MET A 278 -1.81 -27.48 -12.96
CA MET A 278 -1.81 -26.78 -11.67
C MET A 278 -0.70 -25.73 -11.64
N LEU A 279 -1.07 -24.48 -11.37
CA LEU A 279 -0.13 -23.45 -10.98
C LEU A 279 0.00 -23.48 -9.45
N VAL A 280 1.23 -23.61 -8.94
CA VAL A 280 1.56 -23.56 -7.50
C VAL A 280 2.59 -22.47 -7.25
N GLY A 281 2.28 -21.53 -6.38
CA GLY A 281 3.20 -20.48 -5.97
C GLY A 281 3.29 -20.35 -4.45
N CYS A 282 4.16 -19.44 -3.99
CA CYS A 282 4.40 -19.28 -2.57
C CYS A 282 4.48 -17.80 -2.15
N PHE A 283 4.31 -17.57 -0.85
CA PHE A 283 4.60 -16.32 -0.15
C PHE A 283 5.50 -16.63 1.04
N GLU A 284 6.74 -16.97 0.73
CA GLU A 284 7.73 -17.41 1.71
C GLU A 284 8.03 -16.33 2.76
N PRO A 285 8.30 -16.71 4.02
CA PRO A 285 8.52 -15.76 5.12
C PRO A 285 9.75 -14.86 4.94
N LYS A 286 10.72 -15.31 4.15
CA LYS A 286 11.94 -14.57 3.84
C LYS A 286 12.17 -14.55 2.34
N SER A 287 11.86 -13.42 1.73
CA SER A 287 12.01 -13.23 0.28
C SER A 287 13.46 -12.93 -0.14
N LYS A 288 13.69 -12.93 -1.45
CA LYS A 288 14.97 -12.53 -2.08
C LYS A 288 14.86 -11.12 -2.68
N PRO A 289 15.25 -10.04 -1.94
CA PRO A 289 15.26 -8.70 -2.48
C PRO A 289 16.22 -8.58 -3.67
N ARG A 290 15.77 -7.96 -4.75
CA ARG A 290 16.55 -7.74 -5.97
C ARG A 290 16.66 -6.26 -6.29
N PRO A 291 17.87 -5.67 -6.30
CA PRO A 291 18.03 -4.26 -6.67
C PRO A 291 17.57 -4.01 -8.11
N LEU A 292 16.82 -2.95 -8.34
CA LEU A 292 16.35 -2.59 -9.70
C LEU A 292 17.50 -2.39 -10.70
N SER A 293 18.67 -1.98 -10.23
CA SER A 293 19.88 -1.84 -11.06
C SER A 293 20.42 -3.15 -11.64
N THR A 294 19.95 -4.30 -11.13
CA THR A 294 20.31 -5.63 -11.64
C THR A 294 19.30 -6.17 -12.65
N ILE A 295 18.21 -5.45 -12.89
CA ILE A 295 17.19 -5.81 -13.87
C ILE A 295 17.54 -5.06 -15.17
N PRO A 296 17.71 -5.76 -16.32
CA PRO A 296 18.04 -5.13 -17.58
C PRO A 296 17.04 -4.03 -17.97
N GLU A 297 17.50 -2.96 -18.59
CA GLU A 297 16.63 -1.85 -19.02
C GLU A 297 15.63 -2.28 -20.11
N ASP A 298 16.00 -3.26 -20.90
CA ASP A 298 15.15 -3.86 -21.94
C ASP A 298 14.26 -5.02 -21.43
N PHE A 299 14.24 -5.27 -20.11
CA PHE A 299 13.46 -6.34 -19.51
C PHE A 299 11.97 -6.21 -19.86
N SER A 300 11.48 -7.18 -20.63
CA SER A 300 10.12 -7.23 -21.17
C SER A 300 9.74 -8.70 -21.38
N PHE A 301 8.62 -9.14 -20.82
CA PHE A 301 8.22 -10.55 -20.79
C PHE A 301 9.36 -11.47 -20.31
N GLY A 302 10.18 -10.96 -19.41
CA GLY A 302 11.37 -11.63 -18.93
C GLY A 302 11.14 -12.39 -17.63
N GLN A 303 12.00 -13.35 -17.38
CA GLN A 303 12.12 -14.08 -16.12
C GLN A 303 13.60 -14.19 -15.73
N PHE A 304 13.84 -14.49 -14.45
CA PHE A 304 15.16 -14.79 -13.94
C PHE A 304 15.47 -16.28 -14.07
N GLU A 305 16.68 -16.65 -13.69
CA GLU A 305 17.10 -18.05 -13.60
C GLU A 305 16.24 -18.82 -12.58
N GLU A 306 16.06 -20.09 -12.82
CA GLU A 306 15.36 -20.99 -11.90
C GLU A 306 16.13 -21.09 -10.59
N ASP A 307 15.44 -21.01 -9.46
CA ASP A 307 16.02 -21.17 -8.12
C ASP A 307 15.28 -22.24 -7.34
N TRP A 308 15.59 -23.46 -7.67
CA TRP A 308 14.99 -24.64 -7.06
C TRP A 308 15.32 -24.76 -5.58
N GLU A 309 16.54 -24.39 -5.16
CA GLU A 309 16.94 -24.43 -3.75
C GLU A 309 16.05 -23.54 -2.89
N HIS A 310 15.75 -22.32 -3.38
CA HIS A 310 14.86 -21.40 -2.68
C HIS A 310 13.39 -21.85 -2.68
N PHE A 311 12.93 -22.46 -3.78
CA PHE A 311 11.55 -22.90 -3.94
C PHE A 311 11.26 -24.28 -3.33
N GLU A 312 12.26 -25.13 -3.08
CA GLU A 312 12.10 -26.50 -2.57
C GLU A 312 11.19 -26.60 -1.34
N PRO A 313 11.33 -25.76 -0.28
CA PRO A 313 10.44 -25.84 0.88
C PRO A 313 8.96 -25.61 0.54
N ALA A 314 8.66 -24.70 -0.38
CA ALA A 314 7.30 -24.46 -0.85
C ALA A 314 6.78 -25.65 -1.66
N MET A 315 7.63 -26.27 -2.48
CA MET A 315 7.26 -27.47 -3.25
C MET A 315 6.95 -28.65 -2.35
N LEU A 316 7.76 -28.90 -1.32
CA LEU A 316 7.51 -29.94 -0.32
C LEU A 316 6.18 -29.71 0.41
N ASN A 317 5.90 -28.48 0.81
CA ASN A 317 4.63 -28.11 1.40
C ASN A 317 3.45 -28.33 0.44
N ALA A 318 3.64 -28.01 -0.84
CA ALA A 318 2.61 -28.22 -1.86
C ALA A 318 2.33 -29.72 -2.10
N MET A 319 3.35 -30.57 -2.17
CA MET A 319 3.20 -32.02 -2.30
C MET A 319 2.51 -32.63 -1.06
N HIS A 320 2.85 -32.16 0.15
CA HIS A 320 2.14 -32.57 1.36
C HIS A 320 0.65 -32.23 1.29
N ARG A 321 0.30 -31.02 0.87
CA ARG A 321 -1.09 -30.53 0.79
C ARG A 321 -1.86 -31.13 -0.39
N ILE A 322 -1.17 -31.37 -1.51
CA ILE A 322 -1.74 -31.92 -2.76
C ILE A 322 -0.87 -33.10 -3.22
N PRO A 323 -1.06 -34.31 -2.67
CA PRO A 323 -0.19 -35.48 -2.96
C PRO A 323 -0.07 -35.81 -4.46
N LYS A 324 -1.08 -35.49 -5.27
CA LYS A 324 -1.03 -35.68 -6.73
C LYS A 324 0.15 -34.95 -7.40
N LEU A 325 0.75 -33.96 -6.75
CA LEU A 325 1.92 -33.24 -7.26
C LEU A 325 3.22 -34.09 -7.24
N GLU A 326 3.29 -35.15 -6.43
CA GLU A 326 4.47 -36.04 -6.37
C GLU A 326 4.76 -36.72 -7.72
N ASP A 327 3.70 -37.03 -8.48
CA ASP A 327 3.79 -37.70 -9.78
C ASP A 327 3.66 -36.69 -10.96
N ALA A 328 3.50 -35.42 -10.71
CA ALA A 328 3.26 -34.42 -11.74
C ALA A 328 4.59 -33.91 -12.34
N GLY A 329 4.74 -34.00 -13.65
CA GLY A 329 5.81 -33.31 -14.36
C GLY A 329 5.65 -31.78 -14.26
N ILE A 330 6.78 -31.08 -14.28
CA ILE A 330 6.79 -29.60 -14.28
C ILE A 330 6.98 -29.11 -15.71
N HIS A 331 6.01 -28.33 -16.17
CA HIS A 331 6.04 -27.70 -17.48
C HIS A 331 6.82 -26.38 -17.47
N THR A 332 6.66 -25.59 -16.40
CA THR A 332 7.31 -24.26 -16.29
C THR A 332 7.70 -24.01 -14.85
N PHE A 333 8.93 -23.60 -14.64
CA PHE A 333 9.35 -22.90 -13.44
C PHE A 333 9.42 -21.41 -13.77
N PHE A 334 8.77 -20.60 -12.98
CA PHE A 334 8.81 -19.15 -13.15
C PHE A 334 9.49 -18.48 -11.95
N ASN A 335 10.43 -17.58 -12.24
CA ASN A 335 11.04 -16.67 -11.29
C ASN A 335 11.05 -15.27 -11.91
N GLY A 336 10.35 -14.33 -11.33
CA GLY A 336 10.28 -12.98 -11.86
C GLY A 336 10.24 -11.88 -10.81
N PRO A 337 10.52 -10.64 -11.22
CA PRO A 337 10.53 -9.51 -10.29
C PRO A 337 9.13 -9.00 -10.01
N GLU A 338 8.84 -8.81 -8.74
CA GLU A 338 7.67 -8.06 -8.28
C GLU A 338 8.07 -6.89 -7.37
N SER A 339 7.19 -5.89 -7.24
CA SER A 339 7.47 -4.69 -6.44
C SER A 339 6.73 -4.72 -5.12
N PHE A 340 7.47 -4.46 -4.04
CA PHE A 340 6.98 -4.44 -2.67
C PHE A 340 7.20 -3.07 -2.02
N THR A 341 6.23 -2.70 -1.19
CA THR A 341 6.27 -1.53 -0.31
C THR A 341 6.78 -1.95 1.08
N PRO A 342 7.22 -1.00 1.92
CA PRO A 342 7.71 -1.33 3.26
C PRO A 342 6.66 -1.91 4.22
N ASP A 343 5.38 -1.73 3.94
CA ASP A 343 4.25 -2.08 4.81
C ASP A 343 3.26 -3.07 4.18
N ASP A 344 3.64 -3.69 3.07
CA ASP A 344 2.81 -4.65 2.31
C ASP A 344 1.44 -4.08 1.85
N ARG A 345 1.33 -2.75 1.72
CA ARG A 345 0.14 -2.07 1.21
C ARG A 345 0.49 -1.29 -0.05
N TYR A 346 -0.30 -1.43 -1.10
CA TYR A 346 -0.02 -0.70 -2.33
C TYR A 346 -0.12 0.83 -2.17
N ILE A 347 0.33 1.57 -3.16
CA ILE A 347 0.39 3.04 -3.13
C ILE A 347 -0.65 3.60 -4.07
N LEU A 348 -1.53 4.46 -3.56
CA LEU A 348 -2.46 5.26 -4.35
C LEU A 348 -2.43 6.73 -3.91
N GLY A 349 -2.70 7.63 -4.86
CA GLY A 349 -3.06 9.01 -4.57
C GLY A 349 -2.11 10.06 -5.11
N GLU A 350 -2.43 11.31 -4.81
CA GLU A 350 -1.63 12.47 -5.19
C GLU A 350 -0.39 12.60 -4.30
N ALA A 351 0.78 12.76 -4.93
CA ALA A 351 2.04 12.90 -4.23
C ALA A 351 2.11 14.24 -3.47
N PRO A 352 2.58 14.25 -2.21
CA PRO A 352 2.67 15.49 -1.44
C PRO A 352 3.73 16.47 -1.96
N GLU A 353 4.74 15.99 -2.69
CA GLU A 353 5.87 16.79 -3.20
C GLU A 353 5.57 17.48 -4.54
N LEU A 354 4.57 17.01 -5.29
CA LEU A 354 4.30 17.47 -6.64
C LEU A 354 2.80 17.44 -6.97
N LYS A 355 2.19 18.61 -7.07
CA LYS A 355 0.78 18.76 -7.40
C LYS A 355 0.46 18.16 -8.78
N ASN A 356 -0.70 17.47 -8.87
CA ASN A 356 -1.21 16.80 -10.06
C ASN A 356 -0.32 15.62 -10.53
N PHE A 357 0.57 15.12 -9.69
CA PHE A 357 1.29 13.88 -9.90
C PHE A 357 0.69 12.79 -9.02
N TYR A 358 0.06 11.81 -9.65
CA TYR A 358 -0.59 10.70 -8.97
C TYR A 358 0.25 9.43 -9.08
N VAL A 359 0.15 8.56 -8.10
CA VAL A 359 0.86 7.28 -8.08
C VAL A 359 -0.14 6.14 -7.87
N ALA A 360 0.03 5.07 -8.62
CA ALA A 360 -0.64 3.79 -8.43
C ALA A 360 0.36 2.66 -8.70
N ALA A 361 1.06 2.22 -7.67
CA ALA A 361 2.20 1.30 -7.77
C ALA A 361 2.38 0.44 -6.51
N GLY A 362 3.35 -0.49 -6.54
CA GLY A 362 3.68 -1.31 -5.38
C GLY A 362 2.54 -2.23 -4.95
N LEU A 363 1.99 -3.00 -5.87
CA LEU A 363 0.78 -3.78 -5.61
C LEU A 363 1.04 -5.06 -4.79
N ASN A 364 2.28 -5.34 -4.37
CA ASN A 364 2.63 -6.43 -3.44
C ASN A 364 1.96 -7.76 -3.83
N SER A 365 2.15 -8.19 -5.09
CA SER A 365 1.55 -9.42 -5.67
C SER A 365 0.02 -9.50 -5.70
N ILE A 366 -0.70 -8.44 -5.32
CA ILE A 366 -2.18 -8.40 -5.36
C ILE A 366 -2.74 -7.50 -6.46
N GLY A 367 -1.94 -7.17 -7.48
CA GLY A 367 -2.29 -6.21 -8.53
C GLY A 367 -3.54 -6.61 -9.33
N ILE A 368 -3.63 -7.87 -9.76
CA ILE A 368 -4.76 -8.34 -10.56
C ILE A 368 -6.08 -8.22 -9.79
N GLN A 369 -6.11 -8.65 -8.56
CA GLN A 369 -7.33 -8.60 -7.73
C GLN A 369 -7.67 -7.20 -7.20
N SER A 370 -6.78 -6.22 -7.38
CA SER A 370 -6.98 -4.84 -6.90
C SER A 370 -7.22 -3.84 -8.04
N ALA A 371 -6.87 -4.18 -9.27
CA ALA A 371 -6.78 -3.22 -10.38
C ALA A 371 -8.09 -2.50 -10.69
N GLY A 372 -9.23 -3.19 -10.70
CA GLY A 372 -10.52 -2.57 -10.94
C GLY A 372 -10.85 -1.48 -9.92
N GLY A 373 -10.79 -1.82 -8.64
CA GLY A 373 -11.08 -0.89 -7.55
C GLY A 373 -10.07 0.23 -7.44
N ALA A 374 -8.77 -0.07 -7.54
CA ALA A 374 -7.70 0.93 -7.48
C ALA A 374 -7.83 1.94 -8.64
N GLY A 375 -8.03 1.46 -9.87
CA GLY A 375 -8.23 2.32 -11.03
C GLY A 375 -9.48 3.20 -10.90
N LYS A 376 -10.59 2.64 -10.39
CA LYS A 376 -11.83 3.38 -10.15
C LYS A 376 -11.63 4.53 -9.16
N VAL A 377 -11.17 4.24 -7.95
CA VAL A 377 -11.07 5.27 -6.91
C VAL A 377 -10.00 6.32 -7.23
N LEU A 378 -8.91 5.94 -7.92
CA LEU A 378 -7.90 6.90 -8.34
C LEU A 378 -8.45 7.83 -9.44
N SER A 379 -9.21 7.29 -10.40
CA SER A 379 -9.84 8.09 -11.45
C SER A 379 -10.89 9.04 -10.86
N GLU A 380 -11.71 8.58 -9.92
CA GLU A 380 -12.65 9.44 -9.19
C GLU A 380 -11.94 10.53 -8.38
N TRP A 381 -10.80 10.19 -7.75
CA TRP A 381 -9.98 11.19 -7.05
C TRP A 381 -9.42 12.25 -8.01
N ILE A 382 -8.87 11.82 -9.15
CA ILE A 382 -8.36 12.74 -10.18
C ILE A 382 -9.46 13.69 -10.66
N VAL A 383 -10.64 13.17 -10.96
CA VAL A 383 -11.77 13.96 -11.50
C VAL A 383 -12.34 14.93 -10.47
N ASN A 384 -12.45 14.49 -9.21
CA ASN A 384 -13.10 15.28 -8.15
C ASN A 384 -12.11 16.13 -7.33
N GLY A 385 -10.78 15.89 -7.42
CA GLY A 385 -9.75 16.57 -6.62
C GLY A 385 -9.62 16.04 -5.18
N TYR A 386 -10.34 14.97 -4.82
CA TYR A 386 -10.29 14.32 -3.51
C TYR A 386 -10.67 12.83 -3.61
N PRO A 387 -10.20 11.99 -2.67
CA PRO A 387 -10.54 10.57 -2.67
C PRO A 387 -12.06 10.37 -2.38
N PRO A 388 -12.71 9.43 -3.08
CA PRO A 388 -14.16 9.19 -2.93
C PRO A 388 -14.53 8.54 -1.59
N VAL A 389 -13.58 7.84 -0.97
CA VAL A 389 -13.68 7.15 0.33
C VAL A 389 -12.39 7.33 1.09
N ASP A 390 -12.36 6.94 2.36
CA ASP A 390 -11.10 6.87 3.12
C ASP A 390 -10.18 5.80 2.49
N LEU A 391 -9.02 6.26 1.99
CA LEU A 391 -7.97 5.45 1.38
C LEU A 391 -6.67 5.46 2.21
N TRP A 392 -6.74 5.80 3.50
CA TRP A 392 -5.56 5.92 4.36
C TRP A 392 -4.64 4.69 4.31
N ASP A 393 -5.21 3.51 4.23
CA ASP A 393 -4.43 2.26 4.13
C ASP A 393 -3.43 2.24 2.96
N VAL A 394 -3.75 2.93 1.88
CA VAL A 394 -2.98 2.90 0.62
C VAL A 394 -2.53 4.28 0.15
N ASP A 395 -2.86 5.35 0.88
CA ASP A 395 -2.49 6.72 0.53
C ASP A 395 -0.96 6.89 0.52
N ILE A 396 -0.40 7.45 -0.56
CA ILE A 396 1.03 7.71 -0.67
C ILE A 396 1.56 8.60 0.47
N ARG A 397 0.73 9.48 1.01
CA ARG A 397 1.06 10.42 2.10
C ARG A 397 1.28 9.76 3.47
N ARG A 398 1.15 8.43 3.57
CA ARG A 398 1.55 7.67 4.77
C ARG A 398 3.06 7.45 4.87
N PHE A 399 3.79 7.65 3.77
CA PHE A 399 5.22 7.39 3.71
C PHE A 399 6.06 8.64 4.01
N HIS A 400 7.16 8.42 4.70
CA HIS A 400 8.18 9.41 5.01
C HIS A 400 9.35 9.28 4.03
N SER A 401 10.13 10.35 3.86
CA SER A 401 11.26 10.39 2.94
C SER A 401 12.33 9.33 3.23
N PHE A 402 12.57 8.98 4.50
CA PHE A 402 13.56 7.96 4.87
C PHE A 402 13.20 6.56 4.34
N GLN A 403 11.91 6.28 4.12
CA GLN A 403 11.44 4.99 3.61
C GLN A 403 11.82 4.77 2.13
N GLY A 404 12.25 5.80 1.41
CA GLY A 404 12.86 5.69 0.09
C GLY A 404 14.35 5.28 0.12
N ASN A 405 14.96 5.10 1.29
CA ASN A 405 16.35 4.66 1.41
C ASN A 405 16.53 3.21 0.95
N SER A 406 17.48 2.95 0.06
CA SER A 406 17.69 1.65 -0.58
C SER A 406 18.02 0.52 0.42
N ARG A 407 18.79 0.81 1.47
CA ARG A 407 19.11 -0.18 2.51
C ARG A 407 17.87 -0.53 3.32
N TYR A 408 17.12 0.49 3.76
CA TYR A 408 15.86 0.31 4.48
C TYR A 408 14.88 -0.53 3.65
N LEU A 409 14.70 -0.18 2.37
CA LEU A 409 13.81 -0.91 1.47
C LEU A 409 14.23 -2.36 1.26
N LYS A 410 15.54 -2.60 1.04
CA LYS A 410 16.06 -3.97 0.87
C LYS A 410 15.76 -4.83 2.10
N GLU A 411 16.15 -4.36 3.29
CA GLU A 411 15.95 -5.10 4.55
C GLU A 411 14.46 -5.34 4.82
N ARG A 412 13.60 -4.34 4.59
CA ARG A 412 12.16 -4.46 4.80
C ARG A 412 11.50 -5.40 3.80
N THR A 413 11.97 -5.44 2.56
CA THR A 413 11.43 -6.31 1.50
C THR A 413 11.68 -7.78 1.80
N GLU A 414 12.74 -8.14 2.52
CA GLU A 414 12.96 -9.53 2.98
C GLU A 414 11.76 -10.08 3.76
N GLU A 415 11.09 -9.22 4.52
CA GLU A 415 9.91 -9.55 5.35
C GLU A 415 8.58 -9.34 4.60
N SER A 416 8.50 -8.29 3.76
CA SER A 416 7.22 -7.79 3.23
C SER A 416 6.48 -8.80 2.39
N LEU A 417 7.16 -9.58 1.55
CA LEU A 417 6.52 -10.57 0.68
C LEU A 417 5.77 -11.63 1.49
N GLY A 418 6.38 -12.13 2.56
CA GLY A 418 5.78 -13.15 3.42
C GLY A 418 4.61 -12.64 4.27
N LEU A 419 4.46 -11.32 4.42
CA LEU A 419 3.40 -10.73 5.25
C LEU A 419 2.00 -11.08 4.76
N LEU A 420 1.82 -11.31 3.45
CA LEU A 420 0.52 -11.66 2.89
C LEU A 420 -0.04 -12.96 3.49
N TYR A 421 0.84 -13.92 3.84
CA TYR A 421 0.46 -15.23 4.41
C TYR A 421 0.86 -15.41 5.87
N ALA A 422 1.58 -14.46 6.44
CA ALA A 422 1.91 -14.48 7.86
C ALA A 422 0.67 -14.43 8.75
N MET A 423 0.79 -14.89 9.99
CA MET A 423 -0.24 -14.70 11.00
C MET A 423 -0.40 -13.20 11.31
N HIS A 424 -1.61 -12.68 11.16
CA HIS A 424 -1.94 -11.27 11.43
C HIS A 424 -2.36 -11.09 12.89
N TRP A 425 -1.46 -11.47 13.80
CA TRP A 425 -1.69 -11.30 15.23
C TRP A 425 -2.05 -9.86 15.59
N PRO A 426 -2.89 -9.62 16.60
CA PRO A 426 -3.08 -8.29 17.14
C PRO A 426 -1.74 -7.65 17.50
N PHE A 427 -1.52 -6.42 17.04
CA PHE A 427 -0.30 -5.62 17.32
C PHE A 427 1.01 -6.22 16.80
N ARG A 428 0.96 -7.08 15.78
CA ARG A 428 2.17 -7.58 15.13
C ARG A 428 3.08 -6.41 14.73
N GLN A 429 4.36 -6.54 15.07
CA GLN A 429 5.39 -5.55 14.77
C GLN A 429 6.29 -6.04 13.63
N PRO A 430 6.82 -5.12 12.80
CA PRO A 430 7.87 -5.48 11.85
C PRO A 430 9.14 -5.88 12.59
N GLU A 431 9.89 -6.81 12.01
CA GLU A 431 11.12 -7.35 12.60
C GLU A 431 12.37 -6.71 11.98
N THR A 432 12.31 -6.37 10.69
CA THR A 432 13.42 -5.78 9.93
C THR A 432 13.41 -4.25 10.00
N SER A 433 14.53 -3.62 9.63
CA SER A 433 14.70 -2.16 9.55
C SER A 433 14.20 -1.40 10.78
N ARG A 434 14.52 -1.93 11.97
CA ARG A 434 14.18 -1.33 13.27
C ARG A 434 15.16 -0.23 13.64
N GLY A 435 14.76 0.62 14.60
CA GLY A 435 15.63 1.65 15.18
C GLY A 435 15.90 2.86 14.28
N VAL A 436 15.09 3.11 13.26
CA VAL A 436 15.31 4.20 12.29
C VAL A 436 15.08 5.57 12.92
N ARG A 437 14.05 5.71 13.74
CA ARG A 437 13.72 6.95 14.46
C ARG A 437 13.55 6.61 15.94
N LYS A 438 14.36 7.26 16.77
CA LYS A 438 14.35 7.07 18.23
C LYS A 438 14.12 8.40 18.93
N SER A 439 13.32 8.41 19.98
CA SER A 439 13.19 9.58 20.84
C SER A 439 14.45 9.77 21.71
N VAL A 440 14.63 10.94 22.27
CA VAL A 440 15.73 11.21 23.22
C VAL A 440 15.59 10.40 24.51
N LEU A 441 14.43 9.83 24.78
CA LEU A 441 14.15 8.98 25.94
C LEU A 441 14.37 7.49 25.66
N HIS A 442 14.56 7.08 24.40
CA HIS A 442 14.60 5.68 23.98
C HIS A 442 15.49 4.81 24.89
N ASP A 443 16.77 5.18 25.06
CA ASP A 443 17.72 4.36 25.82
C ASP A 443 17.38 4.30 27.32
N ARG A 444 16.68 5.30 27.84
CA ARG A 444 16.18 5.30 29.23
C ARG A 444 14.99 4.36 29.38
N LEU A 445 14.07 4.40 28.41
CA LEU A 445 12.90 3.53 28.39
C LEU A 445 13.32 2.06 28.22
N GLU A 446 14.29 1.78 27.34
CA GLU A 446 14.87 0.45 27.16
C GLU A 446 15.42 -0.12 28.47
N LYS A 447 16.21 0.68 29.22
CA LYS A 447 16.75 0.29 30.53
C LYS A 447 15.68 0.02 31.58
N THR A 448 14.49 0.56 31.43
CA THR A 448 13.34 0.30 32.32
C THR A 448 12.48 -0.88 31.87
N GLY A 449 12.88 -1.59 30.82
CA GLY A 449 12.19 -2.77 30.32
C GLY A 449 11.15 -2.49 29.24
N ALA A 450 11.25 -1.35 28.53
CA ALA A 450 10.33 -1.04 27.44
C ALA A 450 10.40 -2.09 26.32
N CYS A 451 9.25 -2.61 25.92
CA CYS A 451 9.07 -3.36 24.69
C CYS A 451 8.60 -2.40 23.60
N PHE A 452 9.42 -2.24 22.56
CA PHE A 452 9.16 -1.26 21.52
C PHE A 452 8.37 -1.85 20.36
N GLY A 453 7.46 -1.01 19.83
CA GLY A 453 6.82 -1.21 18.54
C GLY A 453 7.17 -0.08 17.57
N GLU A 454 7.10 -0.34 16.29
CA GLU A 454 7.40 0.65 15.25
C GLU A 454 6.12 1.33 14.76
N MET A 455 6.17 2.66 14.64
CA MET A 455 5.13 3.48 14.01
C MET A 455 5.78 4.55 13.15
N SER A 456 5.65 4.44 11.83
CA SER A 456 6.26 5.38 10.86
C SER A 456 7.74 5.63 11.12
N GLY A 457 8.47 4.54 11.39
CA GLY A 457 9.88 4.53 11.73
C GLY A 457 10.23 4.84 13.19
N TRP A 458 9.30 5.38 13.97
CA TRP A 458 9.51 5.66 15.38
C TRP A 458 9.44 4.39 16.24
N GLU A 459 10.47 4.16 17.04
CA GLU A 459 10.45 3.19 18.13
C GLU A 459 9.65 3.77 19.30
N ARG A 460 8.51 3.16 19.60
CA ARG A 460 7.60 3.59 20.68
C ARG A 460 7.51 2.50 21.75
N ALA A 461 7.69 2.85 23.00
CA ALA A 461 7.43 1.94 24.11
C ALA A 461 5.92 1.61 24.15
N ASN A 462 5.56 0.38 23.84
CA ASN A 462 4.18 -0.06 23.84
C ASN A 462 3.73 -0.65 25.18
N TRP A 463 4.65 -1.27 25.91
CA TRP A 463 4.47 -1.81 27.25
C TRP A 463 5.84 -2.01 27.93
N PHE A 464 5.86 -2.23 29.25
CA PHE A 464 7.09 -2.42 30.02
C PHE A 464 7.10 -3.79 30.69
N ALA A 465 8.13 -4.58 30.38
CA ALA A 465 8.31 -5.90 30.96
C ALA A 465 8.69 -5.79 32.44
N PRO A 466 8.08 -6.60 33.33
CA PRO A 466 8.51 -6.69 34.73
C PRO A 466 9.98 -7.10 34.83
N GLN A 467 10.62 -6.74 35.96
CA GLN A 467 12.02 -7.12 36.22
C GLN A 467 12.23 -8.63 36.01
N ARG A 468 13.31 -9.00 35.32
CA ARG A 468 13.71 -10.38 34.94
C ARG A 468 12.84 -11.04 33.86
N THR A 469 11.94 -10.30 33.22
CA THR A 469 11.20 -10.76 32.07
C THR A 469 11.77 -10.12 30.81
N GLU A 470 11.91 -10.88 29.72
CA GLU A 470 12.36 -10.34 28.45
C GLU A 470 11.27 -9.47 27.83
N ALA A 471 11.65 -8.27 27.36
CA ALA A 471 10.75 -7.32 26.71
C ALA A 471 10.55 -7.70 25.24
N ARG A 472 9.77 -8.75 24.98
CA ARG A 472 9.43 -9.24 23.62
C ARG A 472 7.94 -9.52 23.49
N TYR A 473 7.44 -9.49 22.25
CA TYR A 473 6.07 -9.89 21.95
C TYR A 473 5.94 -11.41 21.87
N GLU A 474 4.97 -11.97 22.60
CA GLU A 474 4.45 -13.32 22.38
C GLU A 474 3.00 -13.19 21.91
N TYR A 475 2.81 -13.37 20.61
CA TYR A 475 1.51 -13.10 19.98
C TYR A 475 0.50 -14.19 20.26
N SER A 476 -0.76 -13.79 20.50
CA SER A 476 -1.87 -14.70 20.70
C SER A 476 -3.19 -14.01 20.38
N TYR A 477 -4.19 -14.75 19.92
CA TYR A 477 -5.58 -14.30 19.85
C TYR A 477 -6.29 -14.39 21.19
N ALA A 478 -5.73 -15.11 22.16
CA ALA A 478 -6.15 -15.10 23.55
C ALA A 478 -5.48 -13.96 24.32
N ARG A 479 -5.13 -14.16 25.59
CA ARG A 479 -4.41 -13.18 26.41
C ARG A 479 -2.92 -13.22 26.05
N GLN A 480 -2.37 -12.07 25.62
CA GLN A 480 -0.97 -11.93 25.27
C GLN A 480 -0.09 -11.78 26.52
N ASN A 481 1.24 -12.01 26.38
CA ASN A 481 2.19 -11.94 27.50
C ASN A 481 2.30 -10.55 28.14
N TRP A 482 1.96 -9.48 27.43
CA TRP A 482 2.00 -8.10 27.95
C TRP A 482 0.71 -7.66 28.67
N PHE A 483 -0.32 -8.51 28.74
CA PHE A 483 -1.63 -8.10 29.27
C PHE A 483 -1.57 -7.59 30.70
N GLU A 484 -0.92 -8.33 31.60
CA GLU A 484 -0.82 -7.95 33.02
C GLU A 484 0.07 -6.71 33.22
N ALA A 485 1.14 -6.57 32.43
CA ALA A 485 1.99 -5.37 32.43
C ALA A 485 1.17 -4.14 32.02
N SER A 486 0.47 -4.20 30.86
CA SER A 486 -0.39 -3.12 30.39
C SER A 486 -1.53 -2.81 31.37
N ALA A 487 -2.14 -3.81 32.01
CA ALA A 487 -3.16 -3.59 33.03
C ALA A 487 -2.62 -2.80 34.23
N SER A 488 -1.43 -3.15 34.70
CA SER A 488 -0.75 -2.43 35.79
C SER A 488 -0.40 -0.98 35.42
N GLU A 489 0.06 -0.75 34.18
CA GLU A 489 0.36 0.60 33.65
C GLU A 489 -0.92 1.45 33.56
N HIS A 490 -2.02 0.88 33.09
CA HIS A 490 -3.32 1.56 33.05
C HIS A 490 -3.81 1.93 34.44
N GLN A 491 -3.67 1.03 35.41
CA GLN A 491 -4.03 1.33 36.79
C GLN A 491 -3.15 2.44 37.37
N ALA A 492 -1.83 2.38 37.13
CA ALA A 492 -0.90 3.44 37.57
C ALA A 492 -1.23 4.82 36.95
N ALA A 493 -1.60 4.85 35.67
CA ALA A 493 -2.00 6.09 35.00
C ALA A 493 -3.32 6.69 35.57
N ARG A 494 -4.21 5.85 36.12
CA ARG A 494 -5.49 6.27 36.72
C ARG A 494 -5.33 6.72 38.17
N GLU A 495 -4.50 6.03 38.94
CA GLU A 495 -4.43 6.14 40.42
C GLU A 495 -3.17 6.83 40.91
N LYS A 496 -2.14 6.95 40.06
CA LYS A 496 -0.81 7.50 40.41
C LYS A 496 -0.38 8.55 39.38
N VAL A 497 0.92 8.61 39.11
CA VAL A 497 1.52 9.49 38.11
C VAL A 497 2.12 8.64 37.00
N ALA A 498 1.86 9.00 35.74
CA ALA A 498 2.42 8.36 34.56
C ALA A 498 3.13 9.40 33.68
N LEU A 499 4.24 8.98 33.06
CA LEU A 499 4.98 9.72 32.05
C LEU A 499 4.73 9.07 30.69
N PHE A 500 4.30 9.88 29.71
CA PHE A 500 4.09 9.43 28.34
C PHE A 500 5.12 10.07 27.42
N ASP A 501 5.92 9.26 26.71
CA ASP A 501 6.79 9.75 25.66
C ASP A 501 5.96 10.08 24.41
N MET A 502 5.74 11.37 24.17
CA MET A 502 4.99 11.90 23.02
C MET A 502 5.90 12.47 21.93
N SER A 503 7.19 12.18 21.96
CA SER A 503 8.17 12.69 20.98
C SER A 503 7.83 12.28 19.55
N SER A 504 7.19 11.14 19.36
CA SER A 504 6.78 10.62 18.05
C SER A 504 5.56 11.31 17.42
N PHE A 505 4.84 12.18 18.16
CA PHE A 505 3.76 12.97 17.57
C PHE A 505 4.33 14.00 16.60
N ALA A 506 3.62 14.23 15.49
CA ALA A 506 3.99 15.27 14.54
C ALA A 506 3.72 16.66 15.13
N LYS A 507 4.62 17.61 14.88
CA LYS A 507 4.58 18.96 15.41
C LYS A 507 4.91 19.96 14.32
N PHE A 508 4.00 20.91 14.09
CA PHE A 508 4.20 21.97 13.11
C PHE A 508 4.09 23.33 13.80
N VAL A 509 5.03 24.23 13.52
CA VAL A 509 4.92 25.64 13.86
C VAL A 509 4.28 26.38 12.69
N VAL A 510 3.14 27.00 12.93
CA VAL A 510 2.41 27.85 11.99
C VAL A 510 2.58 29.28 12.47
N GLN A 511 3.26 30.12 11.70
CA GLN A 511 3.57 31.49 12.11
C GLN A 511 3.37 32.49 10.98
N GLY A 512 2.98 33.69 11.33
CA GLY A 512 2.76 34.83 10.44
C GLY A 512 1.52 35.63 10.83
N ARG A 513 1.42 36.85 10.31
CA ARG A 513 0.30 37.77 10.64
C ARG A 513 -1.09 37.19 10.32
N ASP A 514 -1.19 36.27 9.39
CA ASP A 514 -2.44 35.63 8.95
C ASP A 514 -2.63 34.22 9.52
N ALA A 515 -1.73 33.74 10.42
CA ALA A 515 -1.74 32.37 10.93
C ALA A 515 -3.05 32.00 11.65
N GLU A 516 -3.57 32.89 12.52
CA GLU A 516 -4.86 32.71 13.20
C GLU A 516 -6.01 32.56 12.20
N LYS A 517 -6.07 33.40 11.19
CA LYS A 517 -7.13 33.39 10.18
C LYS A 517 -7.10 32.11 9.35
N VAL A 518 -5.90 31.65 8.95
CA VAL A 518 -5.72 30.41 8.19
C VAL A 518 -6.13 29.21 9.03
N LEU A 519 -5.68 29.12 10.28
CA LEU A 519 -6.04 28.01 11.15
C LEU A 519 -7.54 28.00 11.48
N ASN A 520 -8.18 29.15 11.74
CA ASN A 520 -9.62 29.20 11.97
C ASN A 520 -10.46 28.84 10.74
N ARG A 521 -9.90 28.93 9.52
CA ARG A 521 -10.58 28.49 8.31
C ARG A 521 -10.69 26.96 8.21
N ILE A 522 -9.67 26.22 8.71
CA ILE A 522 -9.58 24.75 8.58
C ILE A 522 -9.95 24.01 9.86
N CYS A 523 -9.86 24.66 11.03
CA CYS A 523 -10.23 24.09 12.31
C CYS A 523 -11.74 24.19 12.57
N ALA A 524 -12.33 23.14 13.10
CA ALA A 524 -13.73 23.12 13.52
C ALA A 524 -13.98 23.98 14.77
N ASN A 525 -12.98 24.09 15.66
CA ASN A 525 -13.04 24.93 16.85
C ASN A 525 -12.26 26.23 16.63
N ASP A 526 -12.69 27.30 17.35
CA ASP A 526 -12.02 28.59 17.34
C ASP A 526 -10.65 28.49 18.04
N VAL A 527 -9.59 28.87 17.33
CA VAL A 527 -8.21 28.93 17.81
C VAL A 527 -7.76 30.35 18.17
N ALA A 528 -8.63 31.35 18.04
CA ALA A 528 -8.42 32.74 18.49
C ALA A 528 -8.51 32.82 20.02
N VAL A 529 -7.62 32.18 20.71
CA VAL A 529 -7.56 32.07 22.18
C VAL A 529 -6.34 32.80 22.74
N PRO A 530 -6.29 33.11 24.03
CA PRO A 530 -5.11 33.70 24.66
C PRO A 530 -3.85 32.86 24.49
N SER A 531 -2.67 33.50 24.41
CA SER A 531 -1.38 32.81 24.36
C SER A 531 -1.21 31.85 25.55
N GLY A 532 -0.63 30.70 25.28
CA GLY A 532 -0.48 29.57 26.20
C GLY A 532 -1.70 28.64 26.28
N LYS A 533 -2.81 28.93 25.60
CA LYS A 533 -3.99 28.07 25.58
C LYS A 533 -3.93 27.06 24.43
N ALA A 534 -4.26 25.81 24.73
CA ALA A 534 -4.39 24.73 23.76
C ALA A 534 -5.87 24.47 23.46
N VAL A 535 -6.18 24.21 22.19
CA VAL A 535 -7.51 23.88 21.67
C VAL A 535 -7.42 22.53 20.96
N TYR A 536 -8.18 21.55 21.43
CA TYR A 536 -8.41 20.31 20.67
C TYR A 536 -9.45 20.58 19.59
N THR A 537 -9.17 20.19 18.36
CA THR A 537 -10.01 20.47 17.20
C THR A 537 -9.86 19.43 16.12
N SER A 538 -10.81 19.36 15.20
CA SER A 538 -10.69 18.59 13.96
C SER A 538 -10.43 19.53 12.79
N TRP A 539 -9.66 19.08 11.81
CA TRP A 539 -9.66 19.66 10.47
C TRP A 539 -10.73 19.01 9.63
N LEU A 540 -11.51 19.81 8.94
CA LEU A 540 -12.63 19.35 8.13
C LEU A 540 -12.38 19.64 6.66
N ASN A 541 -12.82 18.73 5.80
CA ASN A 541 -12.92 18.99 4.37
C ASN A 541 -14.23 19.73 4.04
N GLU A 542 -14.37 20.16 2.79
CA GLU A 542 -15.52 20.97 2.33
C GLU A 542 -16.87 20.25 2.43
N ARG A 543 -16.85 18.91 2.62
CA ARG A 543 -18.05 18.08 2.81
C ARG A 543 -18.38 17.83 4.28
N GLY A 544 -17.62 18.43 5.21
CA GLY A 544 -17.76 18.22 6.65
C GLY A 544 -17.13 16.92 7.16
N GLY A 545 -16.37 16.19 6.32
CA GLY A 545 -15.62 15.00 6.73
C GLY A 545 -14.36 15.39 7.53
N ILE A 546 -14.02 14.58 8.54
CA ILE A 546 -12.82 14.77 9.36
C ILE A 546 -11.59 14.30 8.58
N GLU A 547 -10.65 15.21 8.36
CA GLU A 547 -9.34 14.91 7.76
C GLU A 547 -8.31 14.56 8.83
N SER A 548 -8.29 15.29 9.93
CA SER A 548 -7.41 15.04 11.07
C SER A 548 -8.05 15.53 12.37
N ASP A 549 -7.71 14.90 13.49
CA ASP A 549 -7.95 15.41 14.83
C ASP A 549 -6.62 15.76 15.51
N LEU A 550 -6.55 16.93 16.12
CA LEU A 550 -5.29 17.51 16.53
C LEU A 550 -5.45 18.57 17.63
N THR A 551 -4.32 18.99 18.18
CA THR A 551 -4.30 20.09 19.15
C THR A 551 -3.55 21.28 18.57
N VAL A 552 -4.17 22.46 18.64
CA VAL A 552 -3.55 23.75 18.29
C VAL A 552 -3.30 24.53 19.57
N THR A 553 -2.05 24.89 19.82
CA THR A 553 -1.66 25.72 20.96
C THR A 553 -1.18 27.08 20.46
N ARG A 554 -1.81 28.17 20.92
CA ARG A 554 -1.28 29.50 20.63
C ARG A 554 -0.08 29.77 21.52
N LEU A 555 1.12 29.83 20.94
CA LEU A 555 2.34 30.14 21.68
C LEU A 555 2.50 31.63 21.92
N HIS A 556 2.30 32.45 20.87
CA HIS A 556 2.36 33.90 20.87
C HIS A 556 1.27 34.46 19.95
N GLU A 557 1.19 35.78 19.83
CA GLU A 557 0.16 36.48 19.04
C GLU A 557 -0.02 35.88 17.64
N ASN A 558 1.08 35.63 16.92
CA ASN A 558 1.10 35.14 15.52
C ASN A 558 1.84 33.81 15.36
N VAL A 559 1.96 33.00 16.43
CA VAL A 559 2.69 31.72 16.43
C VAL A 559 1.85 30.65 17.09
N PHE A 560 1.60 29.59 16.37
CA PHE A 560 0.81 28.45 16.82
C PHE A 560 1.62 27.15 16.67
N LEU A 561 1.49 26.26 17.64
CA LEU A 561 2.00 24.88 17.59
C LEU A 561 0.82 23.95 17.32
N VAL A 562 0.92 23.21 16.24
CA VAL A 562 -0.02 22.14 15.87
C VAL A 562 0.61 20.81 16.22
N VAL A 563 -0.09 19.97 16.98
CA VAL A 563 0.34 18.63 17.35
C VAL A 563 -0.67 17.61 16.84
N THR A 564 -0.22 16.66 16.02
CA THR A 564 -1.05 15.63 15.41
C THR A 564 -0.39 14.24 15.51
N ALA A 565 -1.08 13.19 15.08
CA ALA A 565 -0.56 11.82 15.15
C ALA A 565 0.71 11.65 14.31
N GLY A 566 1.71 10.94 14.86
CA GLY A 566 2.98 10.70 14.16
C GLY A 566 2.83 9.94 12.84
N ALA A 567 1.85 9.05 12.74
CA ALA A 567 1.56 8.32 11.50
C ALA A 567 1.03 9.22 10.38
N SER A 568 0.34 10.31 10.71
CA SER A 568 -0.26 11.23 9.72
C SER A 568 0.60 12.47 9.42
N GLN A 569 1.84 12.52 9.89
CA GLN A 569 2.74 13.68 9.73
C GLN A 569 2.75 14.25 8.31
N ILE A 570 2.99 13.43 7.31
CA ILE A 570 3.10 13.88 5.90
C ILE A 570 1.74 14.29 5.34
N ARG A 571 0.68 13.50 5.64
CA ARG A 571 -0.68 13.80 5.20
C ARG A 571 -1.18 15.12 5.76
N ASP A 572 -1.01 15.33 7.07
CA ASP A 572 -1.51 16.51 7.75
C ASP A 572 -0.72 17.76 7.35
N LEU A 573 0.59 17.64 7.15
CA LEU A 573 1.41 18.73 6.60
C LEU A 573 0.97 19.10 5.17
N ALA A 574 0.73 18.10 4.32
CA ALA A 574 0.23 18.33 2.96
C ALA A 574 -1.17 18.98 2.97
N TRP A 575 -2.05 18.53 3.88
CA TRP A 575 -3.37 19.14 4.06
C TRP A 575 -3.28 20.61 4.48
N LEU A 576 -2.41 20.92 5.44
CA LEU A 576 -2.18 22.29 5.89
C LEU A 576 -1.67 23.17 4.74
N HIS A 577 -0.66 22.73 3.99
CA HIS A 577 -0.15 23.46 2.83
C HIS A 577 -1.21 23.67 1.74
N LYS A 578 -2.03 22.67 1.45
CA LYS A 578 -3.11 22.76 0.45
C LYS A 578 -4.14 23.84 0.80
N ASN A 579 -4.34 24.11 2.09
CA ASN A 579 -5.37 25.05 2.57
C ASN A 579 -4.83 26.43 2.94
N ILE A 580 -3.56 26.72 2.69
CA ILE A 580 -2.98 28.07 2.82
C ILE A 580 -3.13 28.79 1.48
N PRO A 581 -3.94 29.87 1.41
CA PRO A 581 -4.04 30.69 0.20
C PRO A 581 -2.71 31.35 -0.17
N ASP A 582 -2.46 31.58 -1.44
CA ASP A 582 -1.22 32.17 -1.94
C ASP A 582 -0.97 33.62 -1.46
N GLU A 583 -2.04 34.39 -1.18
CA GLU A 583 -1.98 35.77 -0.82
C GLU A 583 -1.78 36.04 0.69
N VAL A 584 -1.69 35.01 1.53
CA VAL A 584 -1.52 35.18 2.99
C VAL A 584 -0.06 35.07 3.42
N HIS A 585 0.28 35.73 4.52
CA HIS A 585 1.60 35.71 5.12
C HIS A 585 1.65 34.68 6.27
N VAL A 586 1.87 33.43 5.89
CA VAL A 586 1.98 32.29 6.83
C VAL A 586 3.14 31.39 6.40
N THR A 587 3.93 30.99 7.38
CA THR A 587 4.98 29.96 7.20
C THR A 587 4.64 28.76 8.08
N VAL A 588 4.81 27.56 7.52
CA VAL A 588 4.68 26.29 8.24
C VAL A 588 6.04 25.62 8.30
N THR A 589 6.46 25.24 9.50
CA THR A 589 7.72 24.53 9.71
C THR A 589 7.43 23.24 10.44
N ASP A 590 7.87 22.10 9.87
CA ASP A 590 7.86 20.82 10.57
C ASP A 590 8.98 20.82 11.62
N VAL A 591 8.59 20.76 12.87
CA VAL A 591 9.51 20.77 14.04
C VAL A 591 9.42 19.47 14.84
N THR A 592 8.92 18.40 14.22
CA THR A 592 8.68 17.10 14.87
C THR A 592 9.92 16.58 15.60
N SER A 593 11.09 16.68 14.99
CA SER A 593 12.36 16.22 15.59
C SER A 593 13.11 17.31 16.38
N GLY A 594 12.61 18.57 16.38
CA GLY A 594 13.25 19.72 17.03
C GLY A 594 12.69 20.07 18.41
N TYR A 595 11.53 19.52 18.77
CA TYR A 595 10.77 19.89 19.98
C TYR A 595 10.64 18.77 21.01
N ASP A 596 11.62 17.90 21.11
CA ASP A 596 11.52 16.76 22.03
C ASP A 596 11.81 17.12 23.48
N VAL A 597 12.69 18.06 23.73
CA VAL A 597 13.02 18.53 25.10
C VAL A 597 13.50 19.97 25.04
N GLU A 598 12.75 20.91 25.62
CA GLU A 598 13.29 22.23 25.94
C GLU A 598 14.25 22.12 27.12
N ARG A 599 15.52 22.50 26.91
CA ARG A 599 16.44 22.82 28.00
C ARG A 599 16.31 24.31 28.29
N ASP A 600 15.87 24.67 29.49
CA ASP A 600 16.08 26.03 29.93
C ASP A 600 17.58 26.27 30.12
N GLY A 601 17.99 27.52 30.27
CA GLY A 601 19.39 27.91 30.48
C GLY A 601 20.07 27.26 31.70
N THR A 602 19.36 26.48 32.52
CA THR A 602 19.84 25.71 33.66
C THR A 602 20.17 24.27 33.31
N GLY A 603 19.92 23.83 32.08
CA GLY A 603 20.16 22.46 31.62
C GLY A 603 19.13 21.43 32.11
N ILE A 604 18.07 21.84 32.77
CA ILE A 604 17.00 20.97 33.25
C ILE A 604 15.97 20.79 32.12
N PRO A 605 15.63 19.54 31.73
CA PRO A 605 14.58 19.30 30.74
C PRO A 605 13.22 19.78 31.26
N LYS A 606 12.53 20.61 30.51
CA LYS A 606 11.11 20.93 30.77
C LYS A 606 10.23 19.96 30.03
N PHE A 607 9.44 19.20 30.76
CA PHE A 607 8.41 18.33 30.22
C PHE A 607 7.06 18.99 30.33
N THR A 608 6.28 18.98 29.26
CA THR A 608 4.90 19.43 29.30
C THR A 608 3.99 18.23 29.53
N PHE A 609 3.35 18.14 30.68
CA PHE A 609 2.44 17.07 31.04
C PHE A 609 0.98 17.51 30.84
N LYS A 610 0.15 16.65 30.28
CA LYS A 610 -1.30 16.84 30.26
C LYS A 610 -1.91 16.06 31.42
N THR A 611 -2.55 16.73 32.35
CA THR A 611 -3.32 16.07 33.42
C THR A 611 -4.67 15.59 32.90
N HIS A 612 -5.30 14.65 33.60
CA HIS A 612 -6.66 14.18 33.30
C HIS A 612 -7.70 15.32 33.25
N SER A 613 -7.45 16.43 33.94
CA SER A 613 -8.29 17.63 33.90
C SER A 613 -7.96 18.59 32.75
N GLY A 614 -7.09 18.20 31.80
CA GLY A 614 -6.70 19.02 30.64
C GLY A 614 -5.72 20.16 30.95
N ARG A 615 -5.16 20.24 32.17
CA ARG A 615 -4.13 21.23 32.51
C ARG A 615 -2.75 20.75 32.09
N PHE A 616 -1.95 21.67 31.55
CA PHE A 616 -0.53 21.44 31.32
C PHE A 616 0.25 21.80 32.59
N ILE A 617 1.14 20.93 33.03
CA ILE A 617 2.11 21.20 34.08
C ILE A 617 3.45 21.45 33.39
N LYS A 618 4.02 22.63 33.61
CA LYS A 618 5.36 23.01 33.12
C LYS A 618 6.45 22.39 33.96
#